data_039c3ab61469bd8ba7cca218679804b6
#
_entry.id   039c3ab61469bd8ba7cca218679804b6
#
_cell.length_a   1.000
_cell.length_b   1.000
_cell.length_c   1.000
_cell.angle_alpha   90.00
_cell.angle_beta   90.00
_cell.angle_gamma   90.00
#
_symmetry.space_group_name_H-M   'P 1'
#
loop_
_entity.id
_entity.type
_entity.pdbx_description
1 polymer ?
#
loop_
_entity_poly.entity_id
_entity_poly.type
_entity_poly.pdbx_seq_one_letter_code
_entity_poly.pdbx_strand_id
1 'polypeptide(L)'
;VDEQTGRIMDGRRYSDGLHQAIEAKENVKIESATQTFATITLQNYFRMYNKLSGMTGTAVTEAGEFWEIYKLDVFEIPTNRPIQRDDRQDLIYKTKREKYNAVIDEVTDLSRSGRPVLIGTTSVEISELLGRMLKIRKIPHNILNAKLHKKESDVVAEAGKPGQVTIATNMAGRGTDIKLIDQVKENGGLAIVGTERHDSRRVDRQLRGRSGRQGDPGSSQFYVSLEDNLMRLFGAEKIAKMMDRMGLKEGEVIQHSMITDSIERAQKKVEENNFGIRKRLLEYDDVMNAQREVIYRLSLIHISSPRDSASSR
;
A
#
# COMPACT_ATOMS: atom_id res chain seq x y z
N VAL A 1 5.77 -8.56 13.54
CA VAL A 1 5.54 -7.24 12.91
C VAL A 1 5.41 -7.46 11.41
N ASP A 2 4.39 -6.91 10.80
CA ASP A 2 4.25 -6.92 9.35
C ASP A 2 5.27 -5.96 8.72
N GLU A 3 6.05 -6.46 7.77
CA GLU A 3 7.16 -5.70 7.16
C GLU A 3 6.67 -4.46 6.37
N GLN A 4 5.53 -4.58 5.71
CA GLN A 4 4.99 -3.50 4.87
C GLN A 4 4.26 -2.44 5.68
N THR A 5 3.50 -2.85 6.69
CA THR A 5 2.70 -1.93 7.50
C THR A 5 3.36 -1.56 8.82
N GLY A 6 4.37 -2.32 9.28
CA GLY A 6 4.99 -2.18 10.59
C GLY A 6 4.05 -2.51 11.75
N ARG A 7 2.87 -3.07 11.48
CA ARG A 7 1.88 -3.42 12.51
C ARG A 7 2.29 -4.66 13.28
N ILE A 8 2.11 -4.61 14.59
CA ILE A 8 2.16 -5.82 15.41
C ILE A 8 0.93 -6.65 15.05
N MET A 9 1.17 -7.90 14.66
CA MET A 9 0.09 -8.84 14.35
C MET A 9 -0.23 -9.62 15.61
N ASP A 10 -1.21 -9.14 16.37
CA ASP A 10 -1.64 -9.78 17.59
C ASP A 10 -2.12 -11.23 17.32
N GLY A 11 -1.80 -12.13 18.22
CA GLY A 11 -2.17 -13.54 18.12
C GLY A 11 -1.34 -14.37 17.12
N ARG A 12 -0.46 -13.79 16.32
CA ARG A 12 0.49 -14.54 15.50
C ARG A 12 1.72 -14.94 16.30
N ARG A 13 1.95 -16.23 16.38
CA ARG A 13 3.08 -16.85 17.11
C ARG A 13 3.85 -17.76 16.16
N TYR A 14 5.14 -17.95 16.44
CA TYR A 14 5.91 -18.98 15.76
C TYR A 14 5.41 -20.36 16.17
N SER A 15 5.42 -21.31 15.24
CA SER A 15 5.01 -22.70 15.46
C SER A 15 6.11 -23.51 16.19
N ASP A 16 5.75 -24.73 16.51
CA ASP A 16 6.69 -25.79 16.95
C ASP A 16 7.51 -25.45 18.20
N GLY A 17 6.94 -24.68 19.12
CA GLY A 17 7.60 -24.33 20.37
C GLY A 17 8.62 -23.21 20.28
N LEU A 18 8.95 -22.71 19.08
CA LEU A 18 9.93 -21.64 18.90
C LEU A 18 9.54 -20.35 19.64
N HIS A 19 8.25 -20.01 19.64
CA HIS A 19 7.80 -18.80 20.32
C HIS A 19 7.99 -18.90 21.83
N GLN A 20 7.63 -20.04 22.42
CA GLN A 20 7.86 -20.33 23.85
C GLN A 20 9.33 -20.34 24.23
N ALA A 21 10.20 -20.86 23.35
CA ALA A 21 11.64 -20.83 23.57
C ALA A 21 12.18 -19.38 23.57
N ILE A 22 11.66 -18.51 22.72
CA ILE A 22 12.02 -17.09 22.72
C ILE A 22 11.50 -16.39 23.97
N GLU A 23 10.25 -16.66 24.38
CA GLU A 23 9.66 -16.12 25.61
C GLU A 23 10.50 -16.53 26.85
N ALA A 24 10.91 -17.79 26.91
CA ALA A 24 11.78 -18.28 27.98
C ALA A 24 13.15 -17.59 27.96
N LYS A 25 13.76 -17.41 26.78
CA LYS A 25 15.05 -16.74 26.62
C LYS A 25 15.00 -15.28 27.08
N GLU A 26 13.91 -14.58 26.73
CA GLU A 26 13.73 -13.16 27.07
C GLU A 26 13.13 -12.94 28.46
N ASN A 27 12.96 -14.02 29.27
CA ASN A 27 12.41 -13.98 30.62
C ASN A 27 11.02 -13.30 30.72
N VAL A 28 10.19 -13.47 29.70
CA VAL A 28 8.79 -13.05 29.72
C VAL A 28 7.90 -14.23 30.03
N LYS A 29 6.63 -13.96 30.40
CA LYS A 29 5.66 -15.02 30.70
C LYS A 29 5.48 -15.93 29.48
N ILE A 30 5.74 -17.22 29.66
CA ILE A 30 5.50 -18.23 28.64
C ILE A 30 4.00 -18.48 28.53
N GLU A 31 3.44 -18.25 27.34
CA GLU A 31 2.03 -18.54 27.09
C GLU A 31 1.85 -19.92 26.44
N SER A 32 0.68 -20.50 26.59
CA SER A 32 0.32 -21.80 26.01
C SER A 32 0.39 -21.76 24.48
N ALA A 33 0.74 -22.90 23.87
CA ALA A 33 0.71 -23.04 22.42
C ALA A 33 -0.71 -22.89 21.90
N THR A 34 -0.85 -22.11 20.82
CA THR A 34 -2.13 -22.00 20.09
C THR A 34 -2.21 -23.11 19.06
N GLN A 35 -3.35 -23.81 19.00
CA GLN A 35 -3.64 -24.80 17.98
C GLN A 35 -4.60 -24.21 16.94
N THR A 36 -4.19 -24.24 15.67
CA THR A 36 -5.06 -23.83 14.56
C THR A 36 -6.01 -24.98 14.24
N PHE A 37 -7.32 -24.78 14.41
CA PHE A 37 -8.33 -25.79 14.11
C PHE A 37 -8.67 -25.87 12.62
N ALA A 38 -8.71 -24.75 11.92
CA ALA A 38 -9.00 -24.67 10.50
C ALA A 38 -8.42 -23.41 9.88
N THR A 39 -8.09 -23.49 8.61
CA THR A 39 -7.68 -22.35 7.78
C THR A 39 -8.49 -22.31 6.50
N ILE A 40 -8.74 -21.12 5.99
CA ILE A 40 -9.37 -20.89 4.69
C ILE A 40 -8.71 -19.67 4.05
N THR A 41 -8.50 -19.70 2.75
CA THR A 41 -8.03 -18.51 2.03
C THR A 41 -9.13 -17.46 1.97
N LEU A 42 -8.76 -16.18 1.92
CA LEU A 42 -9.73 -15.08 1.75
C LEU A 42 -10.55 -15.26 0.47
N GLN A 43 -9.93 -15.77 -0.59
CA GLN A 43 -10.60 -16.01 -1.86
C GLN A 43 -11.73 -17.04 -1.71
N ASN A 44 -11.46 -18.17 -1.08
CA ASN A 44 -12.48 -19.20 -0.83
C ASN A 44 -13.54 -18.74 0.17
N TYR A 45 -13.15 -17.96 1.18
CA TYR A 45 -14.10 -17.37 2.10
C TYR A 45 -15.11 -16.46 1.38
N PHE A 46 -14.64 -15.53 0.51
CA PHE A 46 -15.54 -14.66 -0.23
C PHE A 46 -16.35 -15.38 -1.31
N ARG A 47 -15.87 -16.47 -1.87
CA ARG A 47 -16.63 -17.32 -2.81
C ARG A 47 -17.83 -18.01 -2.18
N MET A 48 -17.91 -18.09 -0.85
CA MET A 48 -19.06 -18.66 -0.15
C MET A 48 -20.32 -17.78 -0.23
N TYR A 49 -20.19 -16.52 -0.59
CA TYR A 49 -21.31 -15.61 -0.68
C TYR A 49 -22.00 -15.67 -2.04
N ASN A 50 -23.34 -15.83 -2.03
CA ASN A 50 -24.15 -15.84 -3.25
C ASN A 50 -24.18 -14.48 -3.96
N LYS A 51 -24.09 -13.39 -3.20
CA LYS A 51 -24.00 -12.03 -3.71
C LYS A 51 -22.74 -11.38 -3.13
N LEU A 52 -21.83 -11.01 -4.01
CA LEU A 52 -20.58 -10.37 -3.66
C LEU A 52 -20.43 -9.10 -4.51
N SER A 53 -20.17 -7.98 -3.87
CA SER A 53 -19.85 -6.72 -4.52
C SER A 53 -18.92 -5.89 -3.65
N GLY A 54 -18.25 -4.92 -4.26
CA GLY A 54 -17.36 -4.03 -3.54
C GLY A 54 -17.18 -2.71 -4.28
N MET A 55 -16.64 -1.73 -3.59
CA MET A 55 -16.32 -0.41 -4.17
C MET A 55 -14.89 -0.02 -3.84
N THR A 56 -14.16 0.44 -4.85
CA THR A 56 -12.80 0.96 -4.69
C THR A 56 -12.47 1.91 -5.83
N GLY A 57 -11.61 2.89 -5.59
CA GLY A 57 -11.12 3.78 -6.63
C GLY A 57 -10.03 3.18 -7.53
N THR A 58 -9.65 1.92 -7.34
CA THR A 58 -8.48 1.32 -8.00
C THR A 58 -8.72 -0.10 -8.55
N ALA A 59 -9.97 -0.52 -8.74
CA ALA A 59 -10.30 -1.87 -9.20
C ALA A 59 -9.84 -2.19 -10.64
N VAL A 60 -9.81 -1.18 -11.50
CA VAL A 60 -9.58 -1.36 -12.95
C VAL A 60 -8.26 -2.06 -13.27
N THR A 61 -7.20 -1.81 -12.48
CA THR A 61 -5.90 -2.48 -12.67
C THR A 61 -5.95 -3.99 -12.42
N GLU A 62 -6.91 -4.44 -11.61
CA GLU A 62 -7.08 -5.81 -11.15
C GLU A 62 -8.35 -6.47 -11.73
N ALA A 63 -8.99 -5.85 -12.75
CA ALA A 63 -10.27 -6.33 -13.31
C ALA A 63 -10.19 -7.80 -13.77
N GLY A 64 -9.09 -8.19 -14.41
CA GLY A 64 -8.86 -9.57 -14.84
C GLY A 64 -8.81 -10.56 -13.65
N GLU A 65 -8.17 -10.19 -12.54
CA GLU A 65 -8.12 -11.01 -11.34
C GLU A 65 -9.51 -11.14 -10.69
N PHE A 66 -10.28 -10.05 -10.61
CA PHE A 66 -11.64 -10.10 -10.10
C PHE A 66 -12.54 -11.03 -10.93
N TRP A 67 -12.43 -10.97 -12.24
CA TRP A 67 -13.18 -11.87 -13.10
C TRP A 67 -12.73 -13.31 -12.95
N GLU A 68 -11.43 -13.57 -12.96
CA GLU A 68 -10.91 -14.94 -12.91
C GLU A 68 -11.25 -15.65 -11.61
N ILE A 69 -11.11 -14.94 -10.47
CA ILE A 69 -11.29 -15.53 -9.14
C ILE A 69 -12.76 -15.52 -8.70
N TYR A 70 -13.47 -14.41 -8.88
CA TYR A 70 -14.80 -14.20 -8.28
C TYR A 70 -15.93 -14.09 -9.32
N LYS A 71 -15.61 -14.05 -10.62
CA LYS A 71 -16.57 -13.78 -11.71
C LYS A 71 -17.26 -12.42 -11.54
N LEU A 72 -16.55 -11.44 -11.03
CA LEU A 72 -17.02 -10.08 -10.85
C LEU A 72 -16.53 -9.17 -11.97
N ASP A 73 -17.46 -8.46 -12.58
CA ASP A 73 -17.15 -7.38 -13.50
C ASP A 73 -16.78 -6.10 -12.77
N VAL A 74 -15.90 -5.30 -13.37
CA VAL A 74 -15.49 -4.00 -12.85
C VAL A 74 -16.10 -2.90 -13.71
N PHE A 75 -16.94 -2.06 -13.10
CA PHE A 75 -17.57 -0.91 -13.74
C PHE A 75 -16.94 0.38 -13.24
N GLU A 76 -16.47 1.22 -14.16
CA GLU A 76 -16.02 2.57 -13.84
C GLU A 76 -17.20 3.52 -13.77
N ILE A 77 -17.44 4.08 -12.59
CA ILE A 77 -18.41 5.16 -12.41
C ILE A 77 -17.66 6.48 -12.56
N PRO A 78 -18.05 7.35 -13.51
CA PRO A 78 -17.40 8.63 -13.70
C PRO A 78 -17.52 9.49 -12.43
N THR A 79 -16.50 10.31 -12.18
CA THR A 79 -16.46 11.22 -11.03
C THR A 79 -17.55 12.31 -11.17
N ASN A 80 -18.18 12.66 -10.04
CA ASN A 80 -19.20 13.72 -10.01
C ASN A 80 -18.66 15.10 -10.43
N ARG A 81 -17.38 15.37 -10.12
CA ARG A 81 -16.68 16.60 -10.52
C ARG A 81 -15.42 16.23 -11.29
N PRO A 82 -14.99 17.07 -12.26
CA PRO A 82 -13.74 16.84 -12.97
C PRO A 82 -12.55 16.77 -12.01
N ILE A 83 -11.59 15.92 -12.31
CA ILE A 83 -10.35 15.83 -11.57
C ILE A 83 -9.49 17.03 -11.93
N GLN A 84 -9.14 17.85 -10.91
CA GLN A 84 -8.27 19.03 -11.07
C GLN A 84 -6.83 18.77 -10.60
N ARG A 85 -6.51 17.53 -10.18
CA ARG A 85 -5.18 17.15 -9.76
C ARG A 85 -4.23 17.09 -10.95
N ASP A 86 -3.08 17.76 -10.82
CA ASP A 86 -1.96 17.71 -11.75
C ASP A 86 -1.09 16.48 -11.44
N ASP A 87 -1.22 15.42 -12.24
CA ASP A 87 -0.40 14.21 -12.12
C ASP A 87 0.86 14.37 -12.97
N ARG A 88 1.95 14.81 -12.34
CA ARG A 88 3.23 15.10 -13.00
C ARG A 88 4.00 13.82 -13.33
N GLN A 89 4.90 13.95 -14.30
CA GLN A 89 5.80 12.87 -14.70
C GLN A 89 6.80 12.52 -13.57
N ASP A 90 7.25 11.27 -13.57
CA ASP A 90 8.24 10.80 -12.61
C ASP A 90 9.58 11.49 -12.80
N LEU A 91 10.26 11.78 -11.70
CA LEU A 91 11.60 12.30 -11.66
C LEU A 91 12.58 11.18 -11.32
N ILE A 92 13.54 10.92 -12.21
CA ILE A 92 14.43 9.76 -12.09
C ILE A 92 15.85 10.21 -11.80
N TYR A 93 16.39 9.68 -10.71
CA TYR A 93 17.72 9.96 -10.19
C TYR A 93 18.62 8.72 -10.28
N LYS A 94 19.92 8.92 -10.38
CA LYS A 94 20.88 7.81 -10.37
C LYS A 94 20.90 7.11 -9.00
N THR A 95 20.95 7.88 -7.92
CA THR A 95 21.11 7.35 -6.56
C THR A 95 19.94 7.70 -5.64
N LYS A 96 19.73 6.88 -4.61
CA LYS A 96 18.76 7.17 -3.55
C LYS A 96 19.07 8.46 -2.80
N ARG A 97 20.35 8.77 -2.63
CA ARG A 97 20.80 9.99 -1.96
C ARG A 97 20.33 11.25 -2.69
N GLU A 98 20.56 11.31 -4.00
CA GLU A 98 20.08 12.42 -4.83
C GLU A 98 18.56 12.56 -4.77
N LYS A 99 17.86 11.45 -4.92
CA LYS A 99 16.41 11.38 -4.84
C LYS A 99 15.88 11.96 -3.52
N TYR A 100 16.40 11.53 -2.39
CA TYR A 100 15.92 12.01 -1.09
C TYR A 100 16.25 13.48 -0.86
N ASN A 101 17.40 13.97 -1.32
CA ASN A 101 17.70 15.40 -1.25
C ASN A 101 16.70 16.22 -2.05
N ALA A 102 16.40 15.80 -3.28
CA ALA A 102 15.43 16.46 -4.14
C ALA A 102 14.00 16.42 -3.53
N VAL A 103 13.60 15.29 -2.93
CA VAL A 103 12.32 15.19 -2.19
C VAL A 103 12.27 16.22 -1.06
N ILE A 104 13.33 16.35 -0.28
CA ILE A 104 13.36 17.30 0.85
C ILE A 104 13.35 18.75 0.35
N ASP A 105 14.01 19.05 -0.75
CA ASP A 105 14.01 20.39 -1.34
C ASP A 105 12.60 20.76 -1.84
N GLU A 106 11.95 19.90 -2.63
CA GLU A 106 10.56 20.11 -3.09
C GLU A 106 9.57 20.25 -1.93
N VAL A 107 9.66 19.37 -0.94
CA VAL A 107 8.79 19.43 0.26
C VAL A 107 8.98 20.74 1.01
N THR A 108 10.22 21.24 1.09
CA THR A 108 10.54 22.51 1.72
C THR A 108 9.86 23.67 1.00
N ASP A 109 9.95 23.70 -0.32
CA ASP A 109 9.40 24.78 -1.14
C ASP A 109 7.86 24.75 -1.12
N LEU A 110 7.26 23.58 -1.23
CA LEU A 110 5.82 23.40 -1.14
C LEU A 110 5.27 23.82 0.23
N SER A 111 5.93 23.41 1.32
CA SER A 111 5.53 23.77 2.67
C SER A 111 5.63 25.29 2.90
N ARG A 112 6.69 25.93 2.42
CA ARG A 112 6.87 27.40 2.50
C ARG A 112 5.85 28.18 1.69
N SER A 113 5.37 27.62 0.57
CA SER A 113 4.27 28.21 -0.21
C SER A 113 2.89 28.05 0.43
N GLY A 114 2.82 27.45 1.63
CA GLY A 114 1.56 27.20 2.34
C GLY A 114 0.78 25.99 1.84
N ARG A 115 1.35 25.16 0.98
CA ARG A 115 0.73 23.92 0.54
C ARG A 115 0.99 22.80 1.53
N PRO A 116 -0.02 22.04 1.93
CA PRO A 116 0.19 20.80 2.66
C PRO A 116 0.82 19.74 1.76
N VAL A 117 1.73 18.95 2.32
CA VAL A 117 2.45 17.90 1.60
C VAL A 117 2.25 16.56 2.29
N LEU A 118 1.85 15.56 1.51
CA LEU A 118 1.82 14.17 1.94
C LEU A 118 2.93 13.40 1.22
N ILE A 119 3.90 12.95 1.99
CA ILE A 119 5.02 12.13 1.50
C ILE A 119 4.64 10.66 1.65
N GLY A 120 4.53 9.94 0.52
CA GLY A 120 4.30 8.50 0.50
C GLY A 120 5.61 7.72 0.53
N THR A 121 5.74 6.79 1.46
CA THR A 121 6.92 5.92 1.61
C THR A 121 6.54 4.45 1.54
N THR A 122 7.46 3.61 1.09
CA THR A 122 7.26 2.16 0.96
C THR A 122 7.55 1.40 2.26
N SER A 123 8.34 1.97 3.16
CA SER A 123 8.71 1.33 4.43
C SER A 123 8.76 2.32 5.59
N VAL A 124 8.72 1.77 6.81
CA VAL A 124 8.87 2.53 8.05
C VAL A 124 10.26 3.15 8.14
N GLU A 125 11.30 2.43 7.71
CA GLU A 125 12.68 2.89 7.74
C GLU A 125 12.88 4.15 6.88
N ILE A 126 12.30 4.18 5.67
CA ILE A 126 12.34 5.35 4.80
C ILE A 126 11.59 6.52 5.44
N SER A 127 10.45 6.26 6.07
CA SER A 127 9.70 7.31 6.76
C SER A 127 10.48 7.95 7.91
N GLU A 128 11.20 7.13 8.68
CA GLU A 128 12.06 7.61 9.77
C GLU A 128 13.31 8.35 9.25
N LEU A 129 13.89 7.88 8.13
CA LEU A 129 15.02 8.57 7.46
C LEU A 129 14.62 9.97 7.00
N LEU A 130 13.53 10.08 6.26
CA LEU A 130 13.02 11.37 5.76
C LEU A 130 12.61 12.29 6.92
N GLY A 131 12.03 11.75 7.98
CA GLY A 131 11.73 12.51 9.18
C GLY A 131 12.99 13.11 9.82
N ARG A 132 14.08 12.34 9.91
CA ARG A 132 15.38 12.89 10.40
C ARG A 132 15.92 13.99 9.49
N MET A 133 15.82 13.82 8.15
CA MET A 133 16.27 14.84 7.19
C MET A 133 15.45 16.13 7.29
N LEU A 134 14.12 16.05 7.43
CA LEU A 134 13.24 17.21 7.63
C LEU A 134 13.54 17.90 8.96
N LYS A 135 13.81 17.14 10.03
CA LYS A 135 14.20 17.70 11.33
C LYS A 135 15.49 18.51 11.24
N ILE A 136 16.50 18.03 10.51
CA ILE A 136 17.76 18.76 10.26
C ILE A 136 17.47 20.10 9.56
N ARG A 137 16.52 20.10 8.59
CA ARG A 137 16.08 21.32 7.88
C ARG A 137 15.12 22.19 8.71
N LYS A 138 14.80 21.80 9.95
CA LYS A 138 13.86 22.48 10.85
C LYS A 138 12.45 22.62 10.27
N ILE A 139 11.99 21.63 9.49
CA ILE A 139 10.65 21.60 8.92
C ILE A 139 9.74 20.80 9.87
N PRO A 140 8.67 21.41 10.43
CA PRO A 140 7.68 20.70 11.22
C PRO A 140 7.00 19.62 10.38
N HIS A 141 6.92 18.41 10.91
CA HIS A 141 6.29 17.30 10.21
C HIS A 141 5.71 16.27 11.16
N ASN A 142 4.72 15.54 10.67
CA ASN A 142 4.14 14.39 11.35
C ASN A 142 4.52 13.12 10.61
N ILE A 143 4.71 12.02 11.36
CA ILE A 143 4.96 10.70 10.77
C ILE A 143 3.79 9.79 11.13
N LEU A 144 3.12 9.29 10.08
CA LEU A 144 2.09 8.27 10.16
C LEU A 144 2.72 6.92 9.82
N ASN A 145 3.12 6.21 10.83
CA ASN A 145 3.53 4.83 10.69
C ASN A 145 2.73 3.95 11.65
N ALA A 146 2.75 2.67 11.39
CA ALA A 146 1.98 1.68 12.13
C ALA A 146 2.32 1.56 13.63
N LYS A 147 3.37 2.22 14.12
CA LYS A 147 3.74 2.26 15.54
C LYS A 147 2.85 3.22 16.36
N LEU A 148 2.10 4.12 15.72
CA LEU A 148 1.40 5.24 16.37
C LEU A 148 -0.14 5.22 16.18
N HIS A 149 -0.76 4.04 16.18
CA HIS A 149 -2.19 3.83 15.87
C HIS A 149 -3.19 4.75 16.60
N LYS A 150 -2.95 5.06 17.87
CA LYS A 150 -3.92 5.81 18.70
C LYS A 150 -4.10 7.29 18.30
N LYS A 151 -3.23 7.83 17.44
CA LYS A 151 -3.25 9.24 16.99
C LYS A 151 -3.39 9.37 15.47
N GLU A 152 -3.64 8.27 14.78
CA GLU A 152 -3.65 8.27 13.31
C GLU A 152 -4.72 9.20 12.73
N SER A 153 -5.94 9.19 13.27
CA SER A 153 -7.04 10.05 12.83
C SER A 153 -6.75 11.53 13.04
N ASP A 154 -6.13 11.87 14.19
CA ASP A 154 -5.82 13.26 14.51
C ASP A 154 -4.73 13.81 13.59
N VAL A 155 -3.69 13.02 13.35
CA VAL A 155 -2.60 13.41 12.43
C VAL A 155 -3.10 13.54 10.99
N VAL A 156 -4.01 12.67 10.55
CA VAL A 156 -4.61 12.79 9.21
C VAL A 156 -5.51 14.03 9.12
N ALA A 157 -6.27 14.34 10.16
CA ALA A 157 -7.06 15.57 10.20
C ALA A 157 -6.19 16.84 10.10
N GLU A 158 -4.98 16.79 10.64
CA GLU A 158 -4.02 17.90 10.55
C GLU A 158 -3.30 17.99 9.20
N ALA A 159 -3.23 16.89 8.44
CA ALA A 159 -2.46 16.81 7.19
C ALA A 159 -2.94 17.80 6.11
N GLY A 160 -4.14 18.34 6.23
CA GLY A 160 -4.71 19.36 5.32
C GLY A 160 -4.44 20.81 5.72
N LYS A 161 -3.74 21.07 6.84
CA LYS A 161 -3.43 22.44 7.29
C LYS A 161 -2.37 23.08 6.40
N PRO A 162 -2.38 24.45 6.27
CA PRO A 162 -1.39 25.15 5.45
C PRO A 162 0.05 24.81 5.85
N GLY A 163 0.87 24.45 4.87
CA GLY A 163 2.29 24.17 5.06
C GLY A 163 2.61 22.90 5.86
N GLN A 164 1.60 22.13 6.28
CA GLN A 164 1.82 20.91 7.05
C GLN A 164 2.47 19.82 6.19
N VAL A 165 3.52 19.22 6.73
CA VAL A 165 4.18 18.06 6.11
C VAL A 165 3.81 16.80 6.87
N THR A 166 3.32 15.79 6.16
CA THR A 166 2.98 14.50 6.73
C THR A 166 3.67 13.38 5.94
N ILE A 167 4.44 12.55 6.62
CA ILE A 167 5.05 11.34 6.05
C ILE A 167 4.13 10.17 6.38
N ALA A 168 3.70 9.41 5.37
CA ALA A 168 2.83 8.27 5.57
C ALA A 168 3.37 7.03 4.84
N THR A 169 3.38 5.89 5.51
CA THR A 169 3.51 4.59 4.83
C THR A 169 2.20 4.27 4.09
N ASN A 170 2.27 3.43 3.07
CA ASN A 170 1.17 3.17 2.13
C ASN A 170 -0.20 2.91 2.75
N MET A 171 -0.25 2.23 3.89
CA MET A 171 -1.49 1.82 4.53
C MET A 171 -1.96 2.81 5.61
N ALA A 172 -1.09 3.72 6.06
CA ALA A 172 -1.42 4.67 7.11
C ALA A 172 -2.46 5.70 6.64
N GLY A 173 -3.44 6.00 7.46
CA GLY A 173 -4.53 6.95 7.18
C GLY A 173 -5.53 6.46 6.13
N ARG A 174 -5.59 5.17 5.82
CA ARG A 174 -6.59 4.61 4.89
C ARG A 174 -7.99 4.74 5.48
N GLY A 175 -8.93 5.21 4.64
CA GLY A 175 -10.33 5.41 5.05
C GLY A 175 -10.61 6.77 5.68
N THR A 176 -9.58 7.58 5.98
CA THR A 176 -9.75 8.94 6.51
C THR A 176 -9.55 9.97 5.40
N ASP A 177 -10.44 10.96 5.36
CA ASP A 177 -10.38 12.04 4.38
C ASP A 177 -9.54 13.21 4.89
N ILE A 178 -8.68 13.77 4.02
CA ILE A 178 -7.89 14.96 4.31
C ILE A 178 -8.69 16.18 3.84
N LYS A 179 -9.26 16.91 4.79
CA LYS A 179 -10.06 18.10 4.48
C LYS A 179 -9.15 19.30 4.25
N LEU A 180 -9.41 20.04 3.19
CA LEU A 180 -8.67 21.25 2.82
C LEU A 180 -9.53 22.48 3.09
N ILE A 181 -8.93 23.54 3.66
CA ILE A 181 -9.54 24.86 3.77
C ILE A 181 -9.36 25.62 2.45
N ASP A 182 -10.17 26.63 2.20
CA ASP A 182 -10.19 27.36 0.93
C ASP A 182 -8.84 28.02 0.59
N GLN A 183 -8.16 28.58 1.57
CA GLN A 183 -6.81 29.12 1.39
C GLN A 183 -5.81 28.09 0.84
N VAL A 184 -5.90 26.83 1.29
CA VAL A 184 -5.05 25.75 0.78
C VAL A 184 -5.42 25.37 -0.65
N LYS A 185 -6.71 25.39 -0.99
CA LYS A 185 -7.18 25.13 -2.36
C LYS A 185 -6.69 26.21 -3.32
N GLU A 186 -6.74 27.49 -2.91
CA GLU A 186 -6.18 28.60 -3.69
C GLU A 186 -4.68 28.46 -3.93
N ASN A 187 -3.94 27.94 -2.97
CA ASN A 187 -2.51 27.68 -3.10
C ASN A 187 -2.17 26.42 -3.93
N GLY A 188 -3.18 25.74 -4.53
CA GLY A 188 -3.00 24.57 -5.38
C GLY A 188 -3.22 23.23 -4.68
N GLY A 189 -3.84 23.24 -3.47
CA GLY A 189 -4.30 22.06 -2.76
C GLY A 189 -3.20 21.15 -2.22
N LEU A 190 -3.57 19.91 -1.88
CA LEU A 190 -2.65 18.92 -1.32
C LEU A 190 -1.65 18.43 -2.37
N ALA A 191 -0.37 18.49 -2.03
CA ALA A 191 0.71 17.91 -2.83
C ALA A 191 1.05 16.49 -2.36
N ILE A 192 1.05 15.54 -3.28
CA ILE A 192 1.51 14.17 -3.05
C ILE A 192 2.93 14.02 -3.59
N VAL A 193 3.84 13.60 -2.73
CA VAL A 193 5.23 13.31 -3.08
C VAL A 193 5.49 11.82 -2.82
N GLY A 194 5.53 11.02 -3.88
CA GLY A 194 5.88 9.60 -3.79
C GLY A 194 7.39 9.41 -3.80
N THR A 195 7.96 8.74 -2.83
CA THR A 195 9.42 8.53 -2.75
C THR A 195 9.91 7.32 -3.53
N GLU A 196 9.00 6.47 -3.97
CA GLU A 196 9.26 5.31 -4.83
C GLU A 196 7.98 4.93 -5.56
N ARG A 197 8.11 4.20 -6.67
CA ARG A 197 7.00 3.46 -7.27
C ARG A 197 6.86 2.12 -6.57
N HIS A 198 5.63 1.75 -6.29
CA HIS A 198 5.32 0.47 -5.67
C HIS A 198 5.31 -0.67 -6.69
N ASP A 199 5.36 -1.90 -6.20
CA ASP A 199 5.25 -3.10 -7.04
C ASP A 199 3.88 -3.24 -7.73
N SER A 200 2.88 -2.51 -7.26
CA SER A 200 1.52 -2.49 -7.82
C SER A 200 1.08 -1.07 -8.14
N ARG A 201 0.62 -0.86 -9.38
CA ARG A 201 0.02 0.40 -9.86
C ARG A 201 -1.18 0.82 -9.01
N ARG A 202 -1.90 -0.14 -8.46
CA ARG A 202 -3.03 0.09 -7.55
C ARG A 202 -2.62 0.90 -6.32
N VAL A 203 -1.46 0.60 -5.74
CA VAL A 203 -0.96 1.31 -4.54
C VAL A 203 -0.56 2.74 -4.90
N ASP A 204 0.11 2.96 -6.03
CA ASP A 204 0.42 4.30 -6.52
C ASP A 204 -0.84 5.13 -6.75
N ARG A 205 -1.88 4.53 -7.36
CA ARG A 205 -3.18 5.20 -7.56
C ARG A 205 -3.87 5.52 -6.24
N GLN A 206 -3.76 4.66 -5.23
CA GLN A 206 -4.29 4.93 -3.89
C GLN A 206 -3.58 6.11 -3.21
N LEU A 207 -2.27 6.23 -3.40
CA LEU A 207 -1.51 7.37 -2.88
C LEU A 207 -1.93 8.67 -3.59
N ARG A 208 -1.92 8.69 -4.93
CA ARG A 208 -2.39 9.83 -5.74
C ARG A 208 -3.82 10.24 -5.38
N GLY A 209 -4.70 9.28 -5.19
CA GLY A 209 -6.12 9.48 -4.87
C GLY A 209 -6.40 10.11 -3.50
N ARG A 210 -5.38 10.40 -2.70
CA ARG A 210 -5.54 11.19 -1.48
C ARG A 210 -5.63 12.69 -1.75
N SER A 211 -5.17 13.14 -2.92
CA SER A 211 -5.29 14.51 -3.42
C SER A 211 -6.30 14.60 -4.55
N GLY A 212 -6.83 15.79 -4.79
CA GLY A 212 -7.78 16.07 -5.87
C GLY A 212 -9.17 15.46 -5.63
N ARG A 213 -9.58 15.29 -4.38
CA ARG A 213 -10.89 14.76 -4.02
C ARG A 213 -11.97 15.80 -4.18
N GLN A 214 -13.18 15.38 -4.56
CA GLN A 214 -14.37 16.25 -4.72
C GLN A 214 -14.15 17.45 -5.63
N GLY A 215 -13.23 17.35 -6.60
CA GLY A 215 -12.87 18.45 -7.49
C GLY A 215 -11.94 19.49 -6.89
N ASP A 216 -11.33 19.21 -5.74
CA ASP A 216 -10.29 20.07 -5.18
C ASP A 216 -9.02 20.05 -6.05
N PRO A 217 -8.27 21.15 -6.14
CA PRO A 217 -6.97 21.16 -6.77
C PRO A 217 -5.97 20.31 -6.00
N GLY A 218 -4.89 19.92 -6.66
CA GLY A 218 -3.82 19.16 -6.04
C GLY A 218 -2.75 18.78 -7.04
N SER A 219 -1.70 18.15 -6.58
CA SER A 219 -0.65 17.62 -7.47
C SER A 219 -0.11 16.29 -6.97
N SER A 220 0.43 15.48 -7.87
CA SER A 220 1.16 14.27 -7.50
C SER A 220 2.43 14.15 -8.34
N GLN A 221 3.53 13.77 -7.69
CA GLN A 221 4.80 13.51 -8.34
C GLN A 221 5.54 12.39 -7.64
N PHE A 222 6.15 11.49 -8.43
CA PHE A 222 6.98 10.42 -7.91
C PHE A 222 8.45 10.69 -8.19
N TYR A 223 9.27 10.42 -7.19
CA TYR A 223 10.71 10.51 -7.21
C TYR A 223 11.27 9.09 -7.18
N VAL A 224 11.95 8.69 -8.23
CA VAL A 224 12.41 7.32 -8.44
C VAL A 224 13.94 7.31 -8.55
N SER A 225 14.57 6.28 -8.02
CA SER A 225 16.01 6.05 -8.18
C SER A 225 16.26 4.74 -8.92
N LEU A 226 17.35 4.67 -9.69
CA LEU A 226 17.80 3.41 -10.31
C LEU A 226 18.17 2.35 -9.25
N GLU A 227 18.41 2.76 -8.01
CA GLU A 227 18.70 1.88 -6.88
C GLU A 227 17.43 1.37 -6.16
N ASP A 228 16.23 1.82 -6.58
CA ASP A 228 14.96 1.34 -6.01
C ASP A 228 14.70 -0.11 -6.43
N ASN A 229 14.03 -0.87 -5.57
CA ASN A 229 13.84 -2.30 -5.75
C ASN A 229 13.16 -2.63 -7.09
N LEU A 230 12.09 -1.92 -7.44
CA LEU A 230 11.39 -2.11 -8.71
C LEU A 230 12.30 -1.86 -9.92
N MET A 231 13.13 -0.82 -9.86
CA MET A 231 14.06 -0.46 -10.93
C MET A 231 15.16 -1.51 -11.09
N ARG A 232 15.70 -2.03 -9.99
CA ARG A 232 16.73 -3.09 -10.01
C ARG A 232 16.22 -4.39 -10.64
N LEU A 233 14.95 -4.74 -10.42
CA LEU A 233 14.34 -5.96 -10.97
C LEU A 233 14.10 -5.89 -12.49
N PHE A 234 13.85 -4.70 -13.05
CA PHE A 234 13.28 -4.60 -14.41
C PHE A 234 14.01 -3.69 -15.39
N GLY A 235 15.25 -3.32 -15.15
CA GLY A 235 16.03 -2.68 -16.20
C GLY A 235 16.84 -1.46 -15.82
N ALA A 236 17.17 -1.30 -14.54
CA ALA A 236 18.06 -0.23 -14.07
C ALA A 236 19.33 -0.12 -14.92
N GLU A 237 19.92 -1.25 -15.34
CA GLU A 237 21.13 -1.25 -16.16
C GLU A 237 20.95 -0.60 -17.55
N LYS A 238 19.79 -0.83 -18.21
CA LYS A 238 19.52 -0.24 -19.53
C LYS A 238 19.32 1.26 -19.40
N ILE A 239 18.60 1.68 -18.37
CA ILE A 239 18.35 3.10 -18.08
C ILE A 239 19.65 3.77 -17.66
N ALA A 240 20.46 3.14 -16.78
CA ALA A 240 21.77 3.64 -16.38
C ALA A 240 22.70 3.87 -17.58
N LYS A 241 22.81 2.87 -18.49
CA LYS A 241 23.58 3.00 -19.73
C LYS A 241 23.06 4.12 -20.64
N MET A 242 21.76 4.34 -20.67
CA MET A 242 21.16 5.45 -21.41
C MET A 242 21.52 6.79 -20.76
N MET A 243 21.45 6.90 -19.43
CA MET A 243 21.85 8.07 -18.67
C MET A 243 23.33 8.42 -18.90
N ASP A 244 24.19 7.41 -18.85
CA ASP A 244 25.63 7.58 -19.09
C ASP A 244 25.94 8.01 -20.52
N ARG A 245 25.22 7.47 -21.52
CA ARG A 245 25.34 7.91 -22.92
C ARG A 245 24.90 9.36 -23.17
N MET A 246 23.91 9.83 -22.39
CA MET A 246 23.47 11.23 -22.45
C MET A 246 24.39 12.18 -21.68
N GLY A 247 25.43 11.66 -21.03
CA GLY A 247 26.42 12.47 -20.32
C GLY A 247 25.87 13.16 -19.08
N LEU A 248 24.79 12.63 -18.50
CA LEU A 248 24.14 13.21 -17.32
C LEU A 248 25.06 13.15 -16.10
N LYS A 249 25.27 14.31 -15.50
CA LYS A 249 26.07 14.47 -14.30
C LYS A 249 25.29 14.05 -13.05
N GLU A 250 26.02 13.89 -11.95
CA GLU A 250 25.41 13.66 -10.63
C GLU A 250 24.50 14.85 -10.28
N GLY A 251 23.23 14.54 -9.89
CA GLY A 251 22.21 15.56 -9.58
C GLY A 251 21.29 15.93 -10.75
N GLU A 252 21.61 15.53 -11.98
CA GLU A 252 20.71 15.77 -13.12
C GLU A 252 19.57 14.76 -13.17
N VAL A 253 18.36 15.26 -13.44
CA VAL A 253 17.11 14.52 -13.43
C VAL A 253 16.69 14.15 -14.83
N ILE A 254 16.28 12.91 -15.05
CA ILE A 254 15.59 12.55 -16.27
C ILE A 254 14.08 12.64 -16.04
N GLN A 255 13.45 13.40 -16.90
CA GLN A 255 12.00 13.48 -17.01
C GLN A 255 11.62 13.11 -18.44
N HIS A 256 11.23 11.85 -18.65
CA HIS A 256 10.89 11.36 -19.99
C HIS A 256 9.77 10.33 -19.91
N SER A 257 8.72 10.53 -20.72
CA SER A 257 7.53 9.65 -20.74
C SER A 257 7.88 8.19 -21.02
N MET A 258 8.83 7.90 -21.92
CA MET A 258 9.25 6.53 -22.21
C MET A 258 9.77 5.77 -20.98
N ILE A 259 10.34 6.45 -19.99
CA ILE A 259 10.85 5.78 -18.79
C ILE A 259 9.70 5.53 -17.84
N THR A 260 8.78 6.47 -17.67
CA THR A 260 7.54 6.26 -16.92
C THR A 260 6.76 5.07 -17.48
N ASP A 261 6.61 4.97 -18.82
CA ASP A 261 5.97 3.82 -19.47
C ASP A 261 6.73 2.50 -19.23
N SER A 262 8.06 2.57 -19.12
CA SER A 262 8.88 1.39 -18.83
C SER A 262 8.70 0.92 -17.38
N ILE A 263 8.55 1.85 -16.45
CA ILE A 263 8.25 1.56 -15.05
C ILE A 263 6.85 0.92 -14.95
N GLU A 264 5.85 1.46 -15.63
CA GLU A 264 4.50 0.88 -15.63
C GLU A 264 4.46 -0.53 -16.24
N ARG A 265 5.24 -0.78 -17.30
CA ARG A 265 5.40 -2.15 -17.85
C ARG A 265 6.07 -3.09 -16.85
N ALA A 266 7.06 -2.59 -16.10
CA ALA A 266 7.69 -3.36 -15.05
C ALA A 266 6.69 -3.72 -13.93
N GLN A 267 5.90 -2.74 -13.47
CA GLN A 267 4.84 -2.98 -12.49
C GLN A 267 3.82 -4.03 -12.98
N LYS A 268 3.36 -3.92 -14.22
CA LYS A 268 2.46 -4.93 -14.82
C LYS A 268 3.05 -6.34 -14.73
N LYS A 269 4.32 -6.48 -15.04
CA LYS A 269 4.99 -7.80 -15.02
C LYS A 269 5.11 -8.35 -13.60
N VAL A 270 5.34 -7.49 -12.59
CA VAL A 270 5.31 -7.90 -11.19
C VAL A 270 3.90 -8.30 -10.76
N GLU A 271 2.90 -7.51 -11.13
CA GLU A 271 1.48 -7.80 -10.86
C GLU A 271 1.07 -9.16 -11.44
N GLU A 272 1.41 -9.43 -12.70
CA GLU A 272 1.15 -10.71 -13.36
C GLU A 272 1.85 -11.89 -12.67
N ASN A 273 3.12 -11.73 -12.28
CA ASN A 273 3.86 -12.75 -11.54
C ASN A 273 3.23 -13.03 -10.17
N ASN A 274 2.92 -11.97 -9.43
CA ASN A 274 2.27 -12.08 -8.12
C ASN A 274 0.87 -12.71 -8.22
N PHE A 275 0.13 -12.38 -9.27
CA PHE A 275 -1.15 -13.03 -9.55
C PHE A 275 -0.96 -14.51 -9.84
N GLY A 276 0.02 -14.90 -10.63
CA GLY A 276 0.36 -16.30 -10.89
C GLY A 276 0.68 -17.09 -9.62
N ILE A 277 1.41 -16.49 -8.68
CA ILE A 277 1.70 -17.08 -7.36
C ILE A 277 0.41 -17.26 -6.56
N ARG A 278 -0.42 -16.22 -6.45
CA ARG A 278 -1.71 -16.28 -5.73
C ARG A 278 -2.65 -17.32 -6.33
N LYS A 279 -2.70 -17.43 -7.66
CA LYS A 279 -3.51 -18.41 -8.37
C LYS A 279 -3.10 -19.85 -8.01
N ARG A 280 -1.80 -20.15 -8.04
CA ARG A 280 -1.29 -21.48 -7.63
C ARG A 280 -1.64 -21.83 -6.20
N LEU A 281 -1.49 -20.88 -5.27
CA LEU A 281 -1.88 -21.09 -3.88
C LEU A 281 -3.37 -21.37 -3.73
N LEU A 282 -4.20 -20.70 -4.54
CA LEU A 282 -5.64 -20.93 -4.55
C LEU A 282 -5.99 -22.31 -5.11
N GLU A 283 -5.31 -22.76 -6.18
CA GLU A 283 -5.50 -24.11 -6.76
C GLU A 283 -5.23 -25.21 -5.72
N TYR A 284 -4.20 -25.05 -4.88
CA TYR A 284 -3.95 -25.97 -3.76
C TYR A 284 -5.04 -25.90 -2.70
N ASP A 285 -5.49 -24.70 -2.31
CA ASP A 285 -6.53 -24.55 -1.31
C ASP A 285 -7.91 -25.00 -1.81
N ASP A 286 -8.17 -24.98 -3.10
CA ASP A 286 -9.41 -25.49 -3.71
C ASP A 286 -9.58 -27.00 -3.45
N VAL A 287 -8.50 -27.77 -3.49
CA VAL A 287 -8.50 -29.19 -3.12
C VAL A 287 -8.86 -29.37 -1.64
N MET A 288 -8.23 -28.59 -0.77
CA MET A 288 -8.53 -28.59 0.66
C MET A 288 -9.97 -28.13 0.94
N ASN A 289 -10.45 -27.16 0.17
CA ASN A 289 -11.82 -26.66 0.30
C ASN A 289 -12.88 -27.70 -0.07
N ALA A 290 -12.64 -28.47 -1.12
CA ALA A 290 -13.51 -29.60 -1.46
C ALA A 290 -13.62 -30.63 -0.31
N GLN A 291 -12.51 -30.92 0.36
CA GLN A 291 -12.51 -31.79 1.55
C GLN A 291 -13.30 -31.16 2.73
N ARG A 292 -13.11 -29.85 2.99
CA ARG A 292 -13.86 -29.11 4.02
C ARG A 292 -15.38 -29.18 3.75
N GLU A 293 -15.80 -28.96 2.52
CA GLU A 293 -17.23 -29.00 2.16
C GLU A 293 -17.87 -30.37 2.45
N VAL A 294 -17.17 -31.45 2.17
CA VAL A 294 -17.66 -32.80 2.49
C VAL A 294 -17.83 -32.97 4.00
N ILE A 295 -16.81 -32.55 4.79
CA ILE A 295 -16.85 -32.68 6.25
C ILE A 295 -17.99 -31.82 6.85
N TYR A 296 -18.14 -30.58 6.41
CA TYR A 296 -19.20 -29.70 6.89
C TYR A 296 -20.59 -30.18 6.51
N ARG A 297 -20.79 -30.71 5.31
CA ARG A 297 -22.07 -31.33 4.91
C ARG A 297 -22.40 -32.53 5.81
N LEU A 298 -21.46 -33.42 6.09
CA LEU A 298 -21.65 -34.55 7.00
C LEU A 298 -21.96 -34.10 8.43
N SER A 299 -21.24 -33.09 8.93
CA SER A 299 -21.49 -32.52 10.25
C SER A 299 -22.91 -31.93 10.37
N LEU A 300 -23.33 -31.15 9.35
CA LEU A 300 -24.69 -30.58 9.35
C LEU A 300 -25.79 -31.66 9.29
N ILE A 301 -25.57 -32.75 8.53
CA ILE A 301 -26.50 -33.88 8.52
C ILE A 301 -26.63 -34.51 9.90
N HIS A 302 -25.52 -34.66 10.63
CA HIS A 302 -25.55 -35.22 11.98
C HIS A 302 -26.21 -34.26 12.98
N ILE A 303 -25.93 -32.98 12.92
CA ILE A 303 -26.54 -31.96 13.80
C ILE A 303 -28.06 -31.82 13.54
N SER A 304 -28.48 -31.92 12.28
CA SER A 304 -29.89 -31.77 11.88
C SER A 304 -30.69 -33.07 11.92
N SER A 305 -30.05 -34.20 12.25
CA SER A 305 -30.72 -35.49 12.27
C SER A 305 -31.67 -35.61 13.49
N PRO A 306 -32.92 -36.00 13.28
CA PRO A 306 -33.89 -36.20 14.39
C PRO A 306 -33.48 -37.26 15.40
N ARG A 307 -32.44 -38.06 15.14
CA ARG A 307 -31.97 -39.13 16.05
C ARG A 307 -31.32 -38.60 17.32
N ASP A 308 -30.73 -37.39 17.27
CA ASP A 308 -30.08 -36.81 18.46
C ASP A 308 -31.07 -36.21 19.46
N SER A 309 -32.31 -35.94 19.04
CA SER A 309 -33.37 -35.48 19.94
C SER A 309 -34.07 -36.61 20.72
N ALA A 310 -33.83 -37.87 20.37
CA ALA A 310 -34.47 -39.02 20.98
C ALA A 310 -33.67 -39.67 22.13
N SER A 311 -32.39 -39.31 22.32
CA SER A 311 -31.53 -39.90 23.36
C SER A 311 -31.44 -39.08 24.65
N SER A 312 -32.19 -38.00 24.78
CA SER A 312 -32.25 -37.15 25.97
C SER A 312 -33.63 -37.20 26.70
N ARG A 313 -34.30 -38.38 26.67
CA ARG A 313 -35.44 -38.66 27.52
C ARG A 313 -35.22 -39.88 28.40
#